data_c97e0af6dce0fd4395f236f2d123cded
#
_entry.id   c97e0af6dce0fd4395f236f2d123cded
#
_cell.length_a   1.000
_cell.length_b   1.000
_cell.length_c   1.000
_cell.angle_alpha   90.00
_cell.angle_beta   90.00
_cell.angle_gamma   90.00
#
_symmetry.space_group_name_H-M   'P 1'
#
loop_
_entity.id
_entity.type
_entity.pdbx_description
1 polymer ?
#
loop_
_entity_poly.entity_id
_entity_poly.type
_entity_poly.pdbx_seq_one_letter_code
_entity_poly.pdbx_strand_id
1 'polypeptide(L)'
;RCYFLSGNMIDDIADNKVEGVISTLYWFIKKTNHDIIKVENVTLDSIGNVIVEKNVSEGWNTKGFDGVRFYFKNSKNESKKLVYFSCDISDQAFLGLNGRDIKYKNSNLLAFLKNMRDCNTFIKSASYMMHHDRKDLSFKEIRNLILSKSKSIFQDDTGVPFRFIDQEQWDVTVYGTYEKPIKDFDRWTFMMQEDLDLFYKNKDNHGGILPFSLGYHWQDKKQNQMLFLKK
;
A
#
# COMPACT_ATOMS: atom_id res chain seq x y z
N ARG A 1 6.73 -8.05 -14.38
CA ARG A 1 5.32 -8.37 -14.04
C ARG A 1 4.98 -7.64 -12.75
N CYS A 2 3.88 -6.90 -12.76
CA CYS A 2 3.39 -6.23 -11.57
C CYS A 2 2.58 -7.24 -10.75
N TYR A 3 3.17 -7.76 -9.65
CA TYR A 3 2.56 -8.81 -8.82
C TYR A 3 1.36 -8.32 -7.98
N PHE A 4 0.95 -7.07 -8.15
CA PHE A 4 -0.15 -6.47 -7.39
C PHE A 4 -1.46 -6.33 -8.19
N LEU A 5 -1.50 -6.83 -9.42
CA LEU A 5 -2.75 -6.90 -10.18
C LEU A 5 -3.45 -8.21 -9.84
N SER A 6 -4.65 -8.10 -9.28
CA SER A 6 -5.47 -9.24 -8.85
C SER A 6 -5.67 -10.32 -9.92
N GLY A 7 -5.76 -9.93 -11.21
CA GLY A 7 -5.88 -10.86 -12.32
C GLY A 7 -4.69 -11.82 -12.45
N ASN A 8 -3.46 -11.31 -12.41
CA ASN A 8 -2.26 -12.16 -12.52
C ASN A 8 -2.11 -13.12 -11.33
N MET A 9 -2.62 -12.72 -10.17
CA MET A 9 -2.59 -13.58 -8.97
C MET A 9 -3.59 -14.71 -9.04
N ILE A 10 -4.76 -14.48 -9.64
CA ILE A 10 -5.79 -15.51 -9.84
C ILE A 10 -5.26 -16.57 -10.80
N ASP A 11 -4.63 -16.17 -11.90
CA ASP A 11 -4.05 -17.08 -12.88
C ASP A 11 -2.91 -17.93 -12.26
N ASP A 12 -2.05 -17.29 -11.46
CA ASP A 12 -0.95 -17.99 -10.77
C ASP A 12 -1.45 -19.02 -9.74
N ILE A 13 -2.56 -18.74 -9.07
CA ILE A 13 -3.21 -19.69 -8.12
C ILE A 13 -3.91 -20.82 -8.88
N ALA A 14 -4.60 -20.52 -9.97
CA ALA A 14 -5.32 -21.51 -10.78
C ALA A 14 -4.38 -22.55 -11.40
N ASP A 15 -3.14 -22.16 -11.71
CA ASP A 15 -2.09 -23.05 -12.26
C ASP A 15 -1.37 -23.89 -11.19
N ASN A 16 -1.86 -23.97 -9.95
CA ASN A 16 -1.22 -24.65 -8.82
C ASN A 16 0.21 -24.16 -8.50
N LYS A 17 0.56 -22.97 -8.92
CA LYS A 17 1.80 -22.33 -8.52
C LYS A 17 1.63 -21.69 -7.15
N VAL A 18 2.55 -21.95 -6.23
CA VAL A 18 2.58 -21.34 -4.89
C VAL A 18 3.06 -19.89 -5.01
N GLU A 19 2.45 -19.16 -5.92
CA GLU A 19 2.71 -17.76 -6.20
C GLU A 19 1.52 -16.92 -5.70
N GLY A 20 1.75 -15.65 -5.51
CA GLY A 20 0.72 -14.71 -5.08
C GLY A 20 0.97 -14.12 -3.69
N VAL A 21 0.19 -13.09 -3.37
CA VAL A 21 0.41 -12.31 -2.14
C VAL A 21 0.14 -13.13 -0.88
N ILE A 22 -0.86 -13.99 -0.89
CA ILE A 22 -1.22 -14.81 0.30
C ILE A 22 -0.08 -15.75 0.66
N SER A 23 0.47 -16.48 -0.32
CA SER A 23 1.61 -17.37 -0.12
C SER A 23 2.86 -16.60 0.32
N THR A 24 3.10 -15.42 -0.26
CA THR A 24 4.19 -14.54 0.13
C THR A 24 4.03 -14.05 1.58
N LEU A 25 2.84 -13.64 1.99
CA LEU A 25 2.56 -13.22 3.37
C LEU A 25 2.75 -14.38 4.37
N TYR A 26 2.29 -15.59 4.01
CA TYR A 26 2.51 -16.79 4.80
C TYR A 26 4.01 -17.02 5.03
N TRP A 27 4.79 -16.97 3.95
CA TRP A 27 6.23 -17.16 3.99
C TRP A 27 6.93 -16.09 4.87
N PHE A 28 6.56 -14.80 4.72
CA PHE A 28 7.11 -13.72 5.54
C PHE A 28 6.79 -13.91 7.03
N ILE A 29 5.56 -14.26 7.39
CA ILE A 29 5.18 -14.51 8.77
C ILE A 29 6.07 -15.61 9.35
N LYS A 30 6.28 -16.72 8.63
CA LYS A 30 7.13 -17.83 9.09
C LYS A 30 8.60 -17.42 9.16
N LYS A 31 9.14 -16.70 8.18
CA LYS A 31 10.54 -16.27 8.15
C LYS A 31 10.87 -15.24 9.23
N THR A 32 9.90 -14.54 9.75
CA THR A 32 10.08 -13.61 10.86
C THR A 32 9.87 -14.27 12.24
N ASN A 33 9.98 -15.60 12.31
CA ASN A 33 9.83 -16.41 13.53
C ASN A 33 8.46 -16.23 14.23
N HIS A 34 7.41 -16.21 13.41
CA HIS A 34 6.05 -16.21 13.91
C HIS A 34 5.35 -17.52 13.57
N ASP A 35 4.50 -18.00 14.47
CA ASP A 35 3.67 -19.19 14.25
C ASP A 35 2.26 -18.79 13.86
N ILE A 36 1.82 -19.27 12.68
CA ILE A 36 0.48 -19.05 12.19
C ILE A 36 -0.46 -19.98 12.95
N ILE A 37 -1.46 -19.37 13.59
CA ILE A 37 -2.46 -20.07 14.39
C ILE A 37 -3.71 -20.37 13.57
N LYS A 38 -4.13 -19.40 12.76
CA LYS A 38 -5.37 -19.49 11.99
C LYS A 38 -5.32 -18.56 10.79
N VAL A 39 -5.94 -18.97 9.70
CA VAL A 39 -6.20 -18.16 8.52
C VAL A 39 -7.70 -18.20 8.22
N GLU A 40 -8.30 -17.06 7.95
CA GLU A 40 -9.73 -16.92 7.69
C GLU A 40 -9.95 -16.04 6.47
N ASN A 41 -10.92 -16.43 5.64
CA ASN A 41 -11.47 -15.54 4.63
C ASN A 41 -12.33 -14.48 5.32
N VAL A 42 -12.15 -13.23 4.94
CA VAL A 42 -12.86 -12.09 5.53
C VAL A 42 -13.38 -11.16 4.47
N THR A 43 -14.48 -10.51 4.79
CA THR A 43 -15.04 -9.40 4.02
C THR A 43 -15.29 -8.20 4.94
N LEU A 44 -15.75 -7.08 4.38
CA LEU A 44 -16.12 -5.89 5.13
C LEU A 44 -17.63 -5.69 5.09
N ASP A 45 -18.22 -5.44 6.25
CA ASP A 45 -19.62 -5.02 6.33
C ASP A 45 -19.81 -3.55 5.88
N SER A 46 -21.04 -3.07 5.82
CA SER A 46 -21.37 -1.73 5.34
C SER A 46 -20.83 -0.58 6.18
N ILE A 47 -20.43 -0.85 7.41
CA ILE A 47 -19.81 0.12 8.32
C ILE A 47 -18.31 -0.08 8.49
N GLY A 48 -17.73 -0.99 7.71
CA GLY A 48 -16.28 -1.21 7.65
C GLY A 48 -15.73 -2.16 8.70
N ASN A 49 -16.54 -3.00 9.36
CA ASN A 49 -16.00 -4.04 10.24
C ASN A 49 -15.51 -5.24 9.43
N VAL A 50 -14.42 -5.84 9.89
CA VAL A 50 -13.89 -7.08 9.32
C VAL A 50 -14.69 -8.27 9.86
N ILE A 51 -15.47 -8.92 9.01
CA ILE A 51 -16.29 -10.08 9.35
C ILE A 51 -15.76 -11.33 8.65
N VAL A 52 -15.96 -12.51 9.27
CA VAL A 52 -15.60 -13.78 8.67
C VAL A 52 -16.62 -14.16 7.61
N GLU A 53 -16.13 -14.46 6.41
CA GLU A 53 -16.97 -14.94 5.33
C GLU A 53 -17.23 -16.45 5.50
N LYS A 54 -18.49 -16.80 5.75
CA LYS A 54 -18.87 -18.19 6.02
C LYS A 54 -19.14 -19.01 4.75
N ASN A 55 -19.48 -18.36 3.65
CA ASN A 55 -19.81 -19.00 2.39
C ASN A 55 -18.79 -18.57 1.34
N VAL A 56 -17.73 -19.32 1.19
CA VAL A 56 -16.87 -19.23 0.00
C VAL A 56 -17.66 -19.91 -1.12
N SER A 57 -18.43 -19.14 -1.88
CA SER A 57 -19.06 -19.67 -3.10
C SER A 57 -17.94 -20.09 -4.05
N GLU A 58 -18.05 -21.27 -4.62
CA GLU A 58 -17.17 -21.75 -5.68
C GLU A 58 -17.22 -20.76 -6.85
N GLY A 59 -16.20 -19.92 -6.93
CA GLY A 59 -16.07 -18.88 -7.95
C GLY A 59 -15.82 -17.51 -7.34
N TRP A 60 -14.74 -16.90 -7.75
CA TRP A 60 -14.25 -15.57 -7.33
C TRP A 60 -15.18 -14.39 -7.78
N ASN A 61 -16.43 -14.67 -8.06
CA ASN A 61 -17.47 -13.70 -8.48
C ASN A 61 -18.30 -13.19 -7.30
N THR A 62 -17.71 -13.06 -6.14
CA THR A 62 -18.44 -12.63 -4.96
C THR A 62 -18.69 -11.14 -4.96
N LYS A 63 -19.87 -10.75 -4.51
CA LYS A 63 -20.34 -9.35 -4.39
C LYS A 63 -19.68 -8.60 -3.23
N GLY A 64 -18.55 -9.08 -2.70
CA GLY A 64 -17.91 -8.53 -1.52
C GLY A 64 -16.39 -8.38 -1.69
N PHE A 65 -15.77 -7.80 -0.69
CA PHE A 65 -14.34 -7.70 -0.57
C PHE A 65 -13.75 -9.06 -0.20
N ASP A 66 -12.92 -9.60 -1.09
CA ASP A 66 -12.14 -10.78 -0.77
C ASP A 66 -10.88 -10.37 -0.02
N GLY A 67 -10.82 -10.72 1.24
CA GLY A 67 -9.69 -10.50 2.11
C GLY A 67 -9.33 -11.77 2.88
N VAL A 68 -8.12 -11.78 3.43
CA VAL A 68 -7.61 -12.84 4.27
C VAL A 68 -7.08 -12.26 5.57
N ARG A 69 -7.42 -12.88 6.68
CA ARG A 69 -6.92 -12.54 8.00
C ARG A 69 -6.08 -13.67 8.57
N PHE A 70 -4.83 -13.36 8.88
CA PHE A 70 -3.91 -14.24 9.58
C PHE A 70 -3.90 -13.91 11.06
N TYR A 71 -4.00 -14.94 11.92
CA TYR A 71 -3.68 -14.86 13.33
C TYR A 71 -2.35 -15.59 13.53
N PHE A 72 -1.42 -14.96 14.19
CA PHE A 72 -0.11 -15.54 14.45
C PHE A 72 0.47 -15.06 15.77
N LYS A 73 1.48 -15.76 16.27
CA LYS A 73 2.19 -15.44 17.49
C LYS A 73 3.67 -15.30 17.22
N ASN A 74 4.30 -14.35 17.90
CA ASN A 74 5.75 -14.22 17.89
C ASN A 74 6.41 -15.18 18.89
N SER A 75 7.75 -15.19 18.96
CA SER A 75 8.55 -16.00 19.88
C SER A 75 8.25 -15.72 21.37
N LYS A 76 7.67 -14.56 21.69
CA LYS A 76 7.22 -14.18 23.03
C LYS A 76 5.78 -14.58 23.33
N ASN A 77 5.15 -15.38 22.46
CA ASN A 77 3.74 -15.81 22.54
C ASN A 77 2.72 -14.66 22.45
N GLU A 78 3.13 -13.47 21.95
CA GLU A 78 2.25 -12.34 21.73
C GLU A 78 1.42 -12.57 20.47
N SER A 79 0.09 -12.46 20.59
CA SER A 79 -0.84 -12.62 19.47
C SER A 79 -0.88 -11.38 18.59
N LYS A 80 -0.78 -11.59 17.28
CA LYS A 80 -0.86 -10.56 16.24
C LYS A 80 -1.85 -10.94 15.15
N LYS A 81 -2.32 -9.92 14.43
CA LYS A 81 -3.22 -10.09 13.28
C LYS A 81 -2.65 -9.35 12.09
N LEU A 82 -2.73 -9.98 10.91
CA LEU A 82 -2.51 -9.34 9.63
C LEU A 82 -3.78 -9.51 8.80
N VAL A 83 -4.29 -8.45 8.24
CA VAL A 83 -5.43 -8.48 7.32
C VAL A 83 -4.96 -7.99 5.97
N TYR A 84 -5.22 -8.76 4.95
CA TYR A 84 -4.96 -8.42 3.56
C TYR A 84 -6.28 -8.26 2.82
N PHE A 85 -6.41 -7.18 2.05
CA PHE A 85 -7.50 -6.98 1.11
C PHE A 85 -6.93 -6.69 -0.28
N SER A 86 -7.49 -7.34 -1.30
CA SER A 86 -7.25 -7.01 -2.69
C SER A 86 -8.35 -6.06 -3.15
N CYS A 87 -8.00 -4.82 -3.48
CA CYS A 87 -9.00 -3.80 -3.78
C CYS A 87 -8.47 -2.67 -4.66
N ASP A 88 -9.37 -2.03 -5.37
CA ASP A 88 -9.12 -0.77 -6.05
C ASP A 88 -9.31 0.38 -5.05
N ILE A 89 -8.25 1.17 -4.83
CA ILE A 89 -8.22 2.30 -3.90
C ILE A 89 -8.30 3.65 -4.62
N SER A 90 -8.71 3.67 -5.89
CA SER A 90 -8.99 4.89 -6.62
C SER A 90 -10.23 5.61 -6.08
N ASP A 91 -10.30 6.93 -6.29
CA ASP A 91 -11.46 7.72 -5.89
C ASP A 91 -12.72 7.25 -6.64
N GLN A 92 -12.57 6.80 -7.87
CA GLN A 92 -13.65 6.24 -8.68
C GLN A 92 -14.27 5.01 -8.01
N ALA A 93 -13.43 4.12 -7.47
CA ALA A 93 -13.90 2.93 -6.77
C ALA A 93 -14.52 3.28 -5.41
N PHE A 94 -13.92 4.20 -4.66
CA PHE A 94 -14.44 4.62 -3.36
C PHE A 94 -15.78 5.34 -3.45
N LEU A 95 -15.92 6.24 -4.43
CA LEU A 95 -17.08 7.12 -4.56
C LEU A 95 -18.13 6.58 -5.53
N GLY A 96 -17.83 5.52 -6.26
CA GLY A 96 -18.72 4.97 -7.27
C GLY A 96 -18.93 5.90 -8.47
N LEU A 97 -17.93 6.71 -8.81
CA LEU A 97 -18.02 7.76 -9.82
C LEU A 97 -17.90 7.25 -11.26
N ASN A 98 -17.49 6.01 -11.46
CA ASN A 98 -17.41 5.42 -12.78
C ASN A 98 -18.74 4.72 -13.08
N GLY A 99 -19.39 5.11 -14.18
CA GLY A 99 -20.51 4.40 -14.75
C GLY A 99 -20.19 2.97 -15.24
N ARG A 100 -19.02 2.45 -14.87
CA ARG A 100 -18.65 1.05 -14.92
C ARG A 100 -19.27 0.40 -13.70
N ASP A 101 -20.18 -0.51 -13.95
CA ASP A 101 -20.90 -1.37 -13.01
C ASP A 101 -20.71 -1.07 -11.51
N ILE A 102 -21.78 -0.71 -10.84
CA ILE A 102 -21.92 -0.57 -9.38
C ILE A 102 -21.33 -1.76 -8.59
N LYS A 103 -20.94 -2.82 -9.29
CA LYS A 103 -20.31 -4.05 -8.81
C LYS A 103 -19.01 -3.85 -8.02
N TYR A 104 -18.33 -2.73 -8.20
CA TYR A 104 -17.00 -2.46 -7.63
C TYR A 104 -16.94 -1.24 -6.70
N LYS A 105 -18.05 -0.89 -6.09
CA LYS A 105 -18.08 0.22 -5.13
C LYS A 105 -17.41 -0.21 -3.82
N ASN A 106 -16.20 0.29 -3.58
CA ASN A 106 -15.42 0.00 -2.37
C ASN A 106 -15.81 0.89 -1.18
N SER A 107 -17.09 1.21 -1.03
CA SER A 107 -17.58 2.03 0.08
C SER A 107 -17.29 1.40 1.45
N ASN A 108 -17.34 0.07 1.56
CA ASN A 108 -17.04 -0.65 2.79
C ASN A 108 -15.56 -0.51 3.17
N LEU A 109 -14.65 -0.54 2.18
CA LEU A 109 -13.23 -0.28 2.42
C LEU A 109 -13.01 1.17 2.86
N LEU A 110 -13.67 2.13 2.22
CA LEU A 110 -13.57 3.52 2.62
C LEU A 110 -14.06 3.73 4.06
N ALA A 111 -15.15 3.08 4.46
CA ALA A 111 -15.63 3.08 5.83
C ALA A 111 -14.62 2.46 6.81
N PHE A 112 -14.03 1.31 6.47
CA PHE A 112 -12.97 0.68 7.24
C PHE A 112 -11.78 1.62 7.45
N LEU A 113 -11.27 2.23 6.38
CA LEU A 113 -10.12 3.13 6.43
C LEU A 113 -10.42 4.41 7.25
N LYS A 114 -11.63 4.97 7.13
CA LYS A 114 -12.05 6.11 7.94
C LYS A 114 -12.16 5.79 9.43
N ASN A 115 -12.52 4.56 9.77
CA ASN A 115 -12.63 4.09 11.15
C ASN A 115 -11.28 3.63 11.75
N MET A 116 -10.23 3.53 10.95
CA MET A 116 -8.90 3.21 11.47
C MET A 116 -8.43 4.26 12.47
N ARG A 117 -7.80 3.78 13.55
CA ARG A 117 -7.04 4.62 14.47
C ARG A 117 -5.74 5.07 13.81
N ASP A 118 -5.02 5.95 14.47
CA ASP A 118 -3.69 6.35 14.07
C ASP A 118 -2.79 5.13 13.82
N CYS A 119 -2.06 5.15 12.71
CA CYS A 119 -1.25 4.03 12.25
C CYS A 119 0.16 4.49 11.82
N ASN A 120 1.04 3.53 11.62
CA ASN A 120 2.26 3.72 10.86
C ASN A 120 2.02 3.16 9.47
N THR A 121 2.36 3.94 8.45
CA THR A 121 2.06 3.59 7.07
C THR A 121 3.35 3.31 6.32
N PHE A 122 3.34 2.22 5.56
CA PHE A 122 4.37 1.90 4.60
C PHE A 122 3.75 1.93 3.20
N ILE A 123 4.39 2.67 2.27
CA ILE A 123 3.87 2.81 0.91
C ILE A 123 4.95 2.44 -0.10
N LYS A 124 4.57 1.55 -1.01
CA LYS A 124 5.30 1.25 -2.24
C LYS A 124 4.29 1.10 -3.36
N SER A 125 4.40 1.94 -4.38
CA SER A 125 3.56 1.87 -5.56
C SER A 125 4.35 1.40 -6.77
N ALA A 126 3.82 0.42 -7.50
CA ALA A 126 4.47 -0.10 -8.68
C ALA A 126 4.38 0.85 -9.91
N SER A 127 3.45 1.82 -9.87
CA SER A 127 3.10 2.64 -11.03
C SER A 127 2.88 4.12 -10.70
N TYR A 128 3.44 4.61 -9.59
CA TYR A 128 3.21 5.98 -9.15
C TYR A 128 1.72 6.33 -9.00
N MET A 129 0.89 5.35 -8.63
CA MET A 129 -0.56 5.54 -8.60
C MET A 129 -0.99 6.74 -7.76
N MET A 130 -0.31 7.01 -6.64
CA MET A 130 -0.61 8.13 -5.75
C MET A 130 -0.39 9.51 -6.40
N HIS A 131 0.28 9.57 -7.56
CA HIS A 131 0.54 10.80 -8.30
C HIS A 131 -0.60 11.18 -9.25
N HIS A 132 -1.51 10.25 -9.55
CA HIS A 132 -2.63 10.52 -10.45
C HIS A 132 -3.69 11.39 -9.78
N ASP A 133 -4.10 12.42 -10.51
CA ASP A 133 -5.08 13.43 -10.05
C ASP A 133 -6.01 13.87 -11.19
N ARG A 134 -6.23 12.95 -12.16
CA ARG A 134 -7.06 13.21 -13.31
C ARG A 134 -8.52 12.87 -13.00
N LYS A 135 -9.44 13.48 -13.75
CA LYS A 135 -10.87 13.22 -13.59
C LYS A 135 -11.26 11.75 -13.76
N ASP A 136 -10.56 11.04 -14.65
CA ASP A 136 -10.79 9.62 -14.96
C ASP A 136 -10.00 8.66 -14.06
N LEU A 137 -9.00 9.14 -13.35
CA LEU A 137 -8.18 8.38 -12.41
C LEU A 137 -7.55 9.28 -11.36
N SER A 138 -8.02 9.18 -10.14
CA SER A 138 -7.54 9.96 -9.00
C SER A 138 -7.40 9.08 -7.75
N PHE A 139 -6.49 9.46 -6.85
CA PHE A 139 -6.21 8.78 -5.57
C PHE A 139 -6.20 9.80 -4.42
N LYS A 140 -6.99 10.86 -4.53
CA LYS A 140 -7.05 11.94 -3.55
C LYS A 140 -7.57 11.47 -2.20
N GLU A 141 -8.63 10.66 -2.18
CA GLU A 141 -9.23 10.16 -0.94
C GLU A 141 -8.24 9.31 -0.14
N ILE A 142 -7.54 8.38 -0.80
CA ILE A 142 -6.54 7.54 -0.09
C ILE A 142 -5.35 8.37 0.38
N ARG A 143 -4.86 9.36 -0.38
CA ARG A 143 -3.82 10.28 0.06
C ARG A 143 -4.25 11.04 1.32
N ASN A 144 -5.43 11.61 1.32
CA ASN A 144 -5.97 12.34 2.47
C ASN A 144 -6.10 11.46 3.71
N LEU A 145 -6.56 10.22 3.54
CA LEU A 145 -6.64 9.24 4.63
C LEU A 145 -5.26 8.89 5.19
N ILE A 146 -4.28 8.65 4.34
CA ILE A 146 -2.90 8.39 4.75
C ILE A 146 -2.35 9.58 5.56
N LEU A 147 -2.45 10.79 5.03
CA LEU A 147 -1.94 11.99 5.70
C LEU A 147 -2.67 12.29 7.01
N SER A 148 -3.97 12.02 7.10
CA SER A 148 -4.74 12.29 8.31
C SER A 148 -4.55 11.24 9.42
N LYS A 149 -4.41 9.95 9.04
CA LYS A 149 -4.40 8.81 9.97
C LYS A 149 -3.00 8.33 10.34
N SER A 150 -1.97 8.67 9.57
CA SER A 150 -0.62 8.21 9.85
C SER A 150 0.05 9.07 10.92
N LYS A 151 0.74 8.41 11.85
CA LYS A 151 1.73 9.02 12.75
C LYS A 151 3.11 9.06 12.11
N SER A 152 3.38 8.04 11.29
CA SER A 152 4.57 7.99 10.46
C SER A 152 4.25 7.40 9.10
N ILE A 153 4.96 7.86 8.08
CA ILE A 153 4.90 7.32 6.74
C ILE A 153 6.32 6.99 6.30
N PHE A 154 6.55 5.74 5.91
CA PHE A 154 7.79 5.33 5.27
C PHE A 154 7.49 4.93 3.82
N GLN A 155 8.18 5.55 2.89
CA GLN A 155 7.92 5.35 1.46
C GLN A 155 9.16 5.61 0.61
N ASP A 156 9.09 5.23 -0.68
CA ASP A 156 9.96 5.78 -1.72
C ASP A 156 9.22 6.88 -2.51
N ASP A 157 9.84 7.38 -3.58
CA ASP A 157 9.27 8.45 -4.42
C ASP A 157 7.96 8.06 -5.13
N THR A 158 7.59 6.77 -5.09
CA THR A 158 6.34 6.27 -5.67
C THR A 158 5.14 6.38 -4.73
N GLY A 159 5.35 6.80 -3.49
CA GLY A 159 4.31 6.98 -2.47
C GLY A 159 3.49 8.25 -2.65
N VAL A 160 3.10 8.86 -1.54
CA VAL A 160 2.43 10.17 -1.56
C VAL A 160 3.40 11.21 -2.13
N PRO A 161 3.03 11.94 -3.19
CA PRO A 161 3.89 12.97 -3.76
C PRO A 161 4.30 14.03 -2.75
N PHE A 162 5.58 14.44 -2.80
CA PHE A 162 6.17 15.35 -1.81
C PHE A 162 5.43 16.68 -1.71
N ARG A 163 4.91 17.21 -2.82
CA ARG A 163 4.09 18.43 -2.86
C ARG A 163 2.84 18.42 -1.97
N PHE A 164 2.39 17.24 -1.51
CA PHE A 164 1.25 17.12 -0.59
C PHE A 164 1.69 17.00 0.88
N ILE A 165 3.00 16.97 1.14
CA ILE A 165 3.55 16.90 2.49
C ILE A 165 3.72 18.31 3.03
N ASP A 166 2.93 18.64 4.04
CA ASP A 166 3.06 19.90 4.76
C ASP A 166 4.20 19.79 5.78
N GLN A 167 5.31 20.47 5.51
CA GLN A 167 6.51 20.42 6.35
C GLN A 167 6.33 21.15 7.70
N GLU A 168 5.25 21.91 7.88
CA GLU A 168 4.89 22.45 9.19
C GLU A 168 4.30 21.36 10.09
N GLN A 169 3.62 20.36 9.50
CA GLN A 169 3.00 19.24 10.23
C GLN A 169 3.86 17.99 10.27
N TRP A 170 4.86 17.87 9.40
CA TRP A 170 5.67 16.69 9.26
C TRP A 170 7.16 16.98 9.35
N ASP A 171 7.86 16.23 10.21
CA ASP A 171 9.31 16.13 10.13
C ASP A 171 9.69 15.13 9.06
N VAL A 172 10.50 15.56 8.11
CA VAL A 172 10.89 14.76 6.95
C VAL A 172 12.36 14.41 7.01
N THR A 173 12.67 13.14 6.91
CA THR A 173 14.05 12.64 6.78
C THR A 173 14.16 11.82 5.50
N VAL A 174 15.18 12.10 4.69
CA VAL A 174 15.46 11.37 3.45
C VAL A 174 16.68 10.47 3.59
N TYR A 175 16.70 9.38 2.83
CA TYR A 175 17.78 8.39 2.82
C TYR A 175 18.19 8.09 1.39
N GLY A 176 19.49 8.09 1.14
CA GLY A 176 20.05 7.80 -0.16
C GLY A 176 20.06 8.99 -1.11
N THR A 177 19.75 8.77 -2.36
CA THR A 177 19.83 9.78 -3.42
C THR A 177 18.54 9.74 -4.23
N TYR A 178 17.91 10.88 -4.43
CA TYR A 178 16.80 10.97 -5.35
C TYR A 178 17.32 10.94 -6.79
N GLU A 179 16.84 9.96 -7.53
CA GLU A 179 17.04 9.88 -8.96
C GLU A 179 15.68 10.00 -9.66
N LYS A 180 15.73 10.40 -10.90
CA LYS A 180 14.54 10.43 -11.75
C LYS A 180 13.85 9.06 -11.73
N PRO A 181 12.55 9.03 -11.98
CA PRO A 181 11.83 7.79 -12.21
C PRO A 181 12.57 6.90 -13.20
N ILE A 182 12.40 5.57 -13.07
CA ILE A 182 13.01 4.64 -14.01
C ILE A 182 12.61 4.96 -15.45
N LYS A 183 13.45 4.61 -16.41
CA LYS A 183 13.25 4.95 -17.84
C LYS A 183 11.87 4.57 -18.39
N ASP A 184 11.28 3.50 -17.91
CA ASP A 184 9.94 3.07 -18.33
C ASP A 184 8.85 4.09 -17.98
N PHE A 185 9.10 4.99 -17.04
CA PHE A 185 8.20 6.05 -16.60
C PHE A 185 8.66 7.47 -16.98
N ASP A 186 9.81 7.62 -17.61
CA ASP A 186 10.41 8.92 -17.97
C ASP A 186 9.48 9.85 -18.78
N ARG A 187 8.62 9.24 -19.60
CA ARG A 187 7.63 9.97 -20.43
C ARG A 187 6.51 10.64 -19.62
N TRP A 188 6.45 10.38 -18.32
CA TRP A 188 5.35 10.82 -17.47
C TRP A 188 5.83 11.94 -16.55
N THR A 189 5.76 13.18 -17.05
CA THR A 189 6.26 14.37 -16.34
C THR A 189 5.66 14.54 -14.94
N PHE A 190 4.41 14.06 -14.71
CA PHE A 190 3.78 14.16 -13.40
C PHE A 190 4.41 13.27 -12.31
N MET A 191 5.29 12.35 -12.69
CA MET A 191 6.06 11.52 -11.74
C MET A 191 7.32 12.22 -11.26
N MET A 192 7.78 13.25 -11.96
CA MET A 192 8.94 14.01 -11.55
C MET A 192 8.57 14.95 -10.40
N GLN A 193 9.41 14.99 -9.39
CA GLN A 193 9.22 15.77 -8.18
C GLN A 193 10.42 16.69 -7.99
N GLU A 194 10.33 17.90 -8.56
CA GLU A 194 11.41 18.89 -8.47
C GLU A 194 11.61 19.38 -7.03
N ASP A 195 10.52 19.51 -6.29
CA ASP A 195 10.52 19.85 -4.86
C ASP A 195 11.24 18.79 -4.02
N LEU A 196 11.03 17.52 -4.31
CA LEU A 196 11.74 16.43 -3.67
C LEU A 196 13.22 16.40 -4.05
N ASP A 197 13.56 16.64 -5.31
CA ASP A 197 14.96 16.74 -5.76
C ASP A 197 15.72 17.85 -5.02
N LEU A 198 15.09 19.02 -4.85
CA LEU A 198 15.67 20.11 -4.07
C LEU A 198 15.81 19.73 -2.59
N PHE A 199 14.84 19.03 -2.02
CA PHE A 199 14.90 18.59 -0.63
C PHE A 199 16.05 17.59 -0.37
N TYR A 200 16.30 16.67 -1.31
CA TYR A 200 17.44 15.75 -1.26
C TYR A 200 18.80 16.40 -1.40
N LYS A 201 18.89 17.57 -2.03
CA LYS A 201 20.17 18.32 -2.16
C LYS A 201 20.64 18.95 -0.85
N ASN A 202 19.74 19.15 0.10
CA ASN A 202 20.08 19.66 1.41
C ASN A 202 20.55 18.51 2.33
N LYS A 203 21.82 18.54 2.72
CA LYS A 203 22.44 17.50 3.56
C LYS A 203 21.83 17.39 4.96
N ASP A 204 21.27 18.48 5.47
CA ASP A 204 20.66 18.50 6.81
C ASP A 204 19.37 17.64 6.88
N ASN A 205 18.78 17.33 5.71
CA ASN A 205 17.60 16.48 5.62
C ASN A 205 17.90 14.97 5.65
N HIS A 206 19.18 14.58 5.63
CA HIS A 206 19.58 13.19 5.50
C HIS A 206 19.70 12.46 6.82
N GLY A 207 19.06 11.30 6.90
CA GLY A 207 19.05 10.39 8.07
C GLY A 207 20.15 9.32 8.10
N GLY A 208 21.15 9.42 7.22
CA GLY A 208 22.24 8.43 7.16
C GLY A 208 21.94 7.25 6.23
N ILE A 209 22.45 6.06 6.56
CA ILE A 209 22.35 4.85 5.71
C ILE A 209 21.36 3.88 6.33
N LEU A 210 20.38 3.45 5.54
CA LEU A 210 19.50 2.36 5.92
C LEU A 210 20.18 0.99 5.69
N PRO A 211 19.96 0.01 6.58
CA PRO A 211 20.51 -1.34 6.42
C PRO A 211 19.80 -2.17 5.34
N PHE A 212 18.83 -1.60 4.65
CA PHE A 212 18.05 -2.26 3.59
C PHE A 212 17.76 -1.27 2.47
N SER A 213 17.43 -1.80 1.29
CA SER A 213 17.03 -1.01 0.13
C SER A 213 15.65 -1.46 -0.34
N LEU A 214 14.84 -0.50 -0.75
CA LEU A 214 13.54 -0.70 -1.36
C LEU A 214 13.46 0.12 -2.64
N GLY A 215 12.49 -0.21 -3.47
CA GLY A 215 12.21 0.57 -4.66
C GLY A 215 12.88 0.06 -5.92
N TYR A 216 12.81 0.85 -6.97
CA TYR A 216 13.23 0.44 -8.30
C TYR A 216 14.76 0.38 -8.47
N HIS A 217 15.52 1.09 -7.66
CA HIS A 217 16.98 1.19 -7.74
C HIS A 217 17.72 0.31 -6.73
N TRP A 218 17.06 -0.67 -6.13
CA TRP A 218 17.64 -1.52 -5.11
C TRP A 218 18.87 -2.33 -5.63
N GLN A 219 18.89 -2.70 -6.91
CA GLN A 219 19.98 -3.43 -7.54
C GLN A 219 21.26 -2.60 -7.63
N ASP A 220 21.12 -1.30 -7.83
CA ASP A 220 22.23 -0.36 -7.92
C ASP A 220 22.71 0.12 -6.55
N LYS A 221 22.17 -0.46 -5.47
CA LYS A 221 22.39 -0.01 -4.08
C LYS A 221 22.01 1.45 -3.84
N LYS A 222 21.22 2.02 -4.73
CA LYS A 222 20.68 3.36 -4.59
C LYS A 222 19.38 3.31 -3.80
N GLN A 223 19.20 4.28 -2.95
CA GLN A 223 18.05 4.38 -2.08
C GLN A 223 17.41 5.74 -2.29
N ASN A 224 16.09 5.80 -2.31
CA ASN A 224 15.33 7.03 -2.32
C ASN A 224 14.15 6.94 -1.35
N GLN A 225 14.44 6.55 -0.12
CA GLN A 225 13.44 6.41 0.93
C GLN A 225 13.27 7.70 1.71
N MET A 226 12.05 7.88 2.18
CA MET A 226 11.65 9.00 3.02
C MET A 226 10.91 8.49 4.24
N LEU A 227 11.22 9.08 5.38
CA LEU A 227 10.47 8.92 6.62
C LEU A 227 9.83 10.26 6.96
N PHE A 228 8.52 10.27 7.10
CA PHE A 228 7.75 11.39 7.61
C PHE A 228 7.26 11.05 9.01
N LEU A 229 7.53 11.91 9.97
CA LEU A 229 7.02 11.80 11.34
C LEU A 229 6.09 12.97 11.61
N LYS A 230 4.88 12.69 12.07
CA LYS A 230 3.92 13.73 12.42
C LYS A 230 4.37 14.44 13.70
N LYS A 231 4.37 15.77 13.65
CA LYS A 231 4.69 16.62 14.79
C LYS A 231 3.60 16.65 15.83
#